data_488d1a8dbb1cdde167b1a7e2a07afe6e
#
_entry.id   488d1a8dbb1cdde167b1a7e2a07afe6e
#
_cell.length_a   1.000
_cell.length_b   1.000
_cell.length_c   1.000
_cell.angle_alpha   90.00
_cell.angle_beta   90.00
_cell.angle_gamma   90.00
#
_symmetry.space_group_name_H-M   'P 1'
#
loop_
_entity.id
_entity.type
_entity.pdbx_description
1 polymer ?
#
loop_
_entity_poly.entity_id
_entity_poly.type
_entity_poly.pdbx_seq_one_letter_code
_entity_poly.pdbx_strand_id
1 'polypeptide(L)'
;MLNQGQIAVSNYHYRYHPFALFVENQKKLGFSAVEIWGGAPHFCLDDETAEGFREARQLLDEAGLRVEAFTPESVTCLYGLCAWNDEVRRKARNYYRLAIDGAKTLGASIVTLHCTGGALDEPPQRAFYRAVSALRDLGGYAAERGVTLAVETNCPEEGNIVRTLPELKRLLDTVDLPNVKAGFDLCPASMAGETMEEWFQTFRERIAYVHFSDGKPAGRMVWGHGNHPLEDMLQELSNLDWRGPLGLVFTKESYFFDPKTADQENFRAWQSCMEQGREQK
;
A
#
# COMPACT_ATOMS: atom_id res chain seq x y z
N MET A 1 6.20 -9.40 -19.29
CA MET A 1 5.52 -8.14 -19.66
C MET A 1 4.44 -7.85 -18.63
N LEU A 2 4.42 -6.62 -18.12
CA LEU A 2 3.35 -6.15 -17.23
C LEU A 2 2.02 -6.09 -18.01
N ASN A 3 0.90 -6.26 -17.31
CA ASN A 3 -0.42 -6.23 -17.92
C ASN A 3 -1.44 -5.51 -17.01
N GLN A 4 -2.56 -5.09 -17.59
CA GLN A 4 -3.61 -4.37 -16.87
C GLN A 4 -4.14 -5.13 -15.63
N GLY A 5 -4.10 -6.46 -15.65
CA GLY A 5 -4.56 -7.28 -14.53
C GLY A 5 -3.71 -7.19 -13.27
N GLN A 6 -2.52 -6.56 -13.35
CA GLN A 6 -1.66 -6.29 -12.19
C GLN A 6 -1.97 -4.96 -11.50
N ILE A 7 -2.75 -4.08 -12.15
CA ILE A 7 -3.08 -2.77 -11.59
C ILE A 7 -4.19 -2.93 -10.54
N ALA A 8 -3.96 -2.38 -9.37
CA ALA A 8 -4.91 -2.32 -8.27
C ALA A 8 -5.08 -0.87 -7.80
N VAL A 9 -6.13 -0.21 -8.27
CA VAL A 9 -6.44 1.17 -7.87
C VAL A 9 -7.03 1.16 -6.47
N SER A 10 -6.60 2.11 -5.63
CA SER A 10 -7.09 2.27 -4.26
C SER A 10 -8.35 3.15 -4.22
N ASN A 11 -9.24 2.86 -3.27
CA ASN A 11 -10.41 3.71 -2.99
C ASN A 11 -10.08 5.00 -2.23
N TYR A 12 -8.81 5.29 -1.95
CA TYR A 12 -8.39 6.45 -1.13
C TYR A 12 -8.95 7.78 -1.62
N HIS A 13 -8.91 8.06 -2.92
CA HIS A 13 -9.41 9.31 -3.50
C HIS A 13 -10.94 9.37 -3.64
N TYR A 14 -11.64 8.28 -3.32
CA TYR A 14 -13.10 8.23 -3.19
C TYR A 14 -13.58 8.50 -1.77
N ARG A 15 -12.72 8.93 -0.83
CA ARG A 15 -13.05 9.10 0.59
C ARG A 15 -14.27 9.99 0.89
N TYR A 16 -14.67 10.86 -0.02
CA TYR A 16 -15.89 11.69 0.10
C TYR A 16 -17.08 11.18 -0.72
N HIS A 17 -16.98 9.97 -1.25
CA HIS A 17 -18.00 9.34 -2.07
C HIS A 17 -18.36 7.96 -1.51
N PRO A 18 -19.57 7.42 -1.81
CA PRO A 18 -19.91 6.05 -1.40
C PRO A 18 -18.93 5.03 -1.98
N PHE A 19 -18.60 4.00 -1.20
CA PHE A 19 -17.72 2.91 -1.65
C PHE A 19 -18.24 2.22 -2.92
N ALA A 20 -19.56 2.07 -3.05
CA ALA A 20 -20.20 1.51 -4.24
C ALA A 20 -19.86 2.28 -5.53
N LEU A 21 -19.67 3.61 -5.45
CA LEU A 21 -19.28 4.43 -6.59
C LEU A 21 -17.86 4.09 -7.07
N PHE A 22 -16.94 3.84 -6.16
CA PHE A 22 -15.60 3.35 -6.49
C PHE A 22 -15.69 2.01 -7.22
N VAL A 23 -16.41 1.04 -6.66
CA VAL A 23 -16.56 -0.31 -7.23
C VAL A 23 -17.16 -0.24 -8.64
N GLU A 24 -18.24 0.52 -8.83
CA GLU A 24 -18.88 0.72 -10.13
C GLU A 24 -17.90 1.32 -11.15
N ASN A 25 -17.13 2.33 -10.77
CA ASN A 25 -16.20 2.99 -11.68
C ASN A 25 -15.03 2.08 -12.08
N GLN A 26 -14.47 1.31 -11.15
CA GLN A 26 -13.39 0.36 -11.47
C GLN A 26 -13.88 -0.73 -12.45
N LYS A 27 -15.09 -1.28 -12.21
CA LYS A 27 -15.75 -2.21 -13.14
C LYS A 27 -15.93 -1.60 -14.52
N LYS A 28 -16.42 -0.35 -14.60
CA LYS A 28 -16.67 0.36 -15.85
C LYS A 28 -15.39 0.61 -16.66
N LEU A 29 -14.27 0.85 -16.00
CA LEU A 29 -12.96 1.03 -16.63
C LEU A 29 -12.31 -0.32 -17.02
N GLY A 30 -12.90 -1.45 -16.63
CA GLY A 30 -12.42 -2.78 -16.98
C GLY A 30 -11.23 -3.24 -16.11
N PHE A 31 -11.04 -2.67 -14.94
CA PHE A 31 -10.10 -3.23 -13.95
C PHE A 31 -10.63 -4.56 -13.42
N SER A 32 -9.72 -5.46 -13.08
CA SER A 32 -10.02 -6.77 -12.48
C SER A 32 -9.53 -6.89 -11.05
N ALA A 33 -8.79 -5.88 -10.57
CA ALA A 33 -8.20 -5.87 -9.25
C ALA A 33 -8.27 -4.47 -8.63
N VAL A 34 -8.34 -4.43 -7.30
CA VAL A 34 -8.33 -3.20 -6.51
C VAL A 34 -7.46 -3.37 -5.27
N GLU A 35 -6.98 -2.26 -4.74
CA GLU A 35 -6.48 -2.13 -3.39
C GLU A 35 -7.57 -1.51 -2.53
N ILE A 36 -7.74 -1.97 -1.31
CA ILE A 36 -8.69 -1.37 -0.38
C ILE A 36 -7.95 -0.58 0.70
N TRP A 37 -8.11 0.73 0.67
CA TRP A 37 -7.74 1.59 1.78
C TRP A 37 -8.77 1.46 2.90
N GLY A 38 -8.29 1.04 4.07
CA GLY A 38 -9.08 0.79 5.27
C GLY A 38 -9.16 2.01 6.18
N GLY A 39 -9.68 3.11 5.68
CA GLY A 39 -9.89 4.35 6.43
C GLY A 39 -11.33 4.86 6.33
N ALA A 40 -11.73 5.67 7.33
CA ALA A 40 -13.04 6.31 7.34
C ALA A 40 -13.18 7.31 6.17
N PRO A 41 -14.38 7.45 5.58
CA PRO A 41 -15.66 6.87 6.02
C PRO A 41 -15.99 5.49 5.42
N HIS A 42 -15.15 4.93 4.53
CA HIS A 42 -15.46 3.63 3.92
C HIS A 42 -15.35 2.49 4.92
N PHE A 43 -14.29 2.50 5.74
CA PHE A 43 -14.04 1.54 6.79
C PHE A 43 -13.56 2.28 8.04
N CYS A 44 -14.24 2.10 9.17
CA CYS A 44 -13.83 2.62 10.46
C CYS A 44 -13.34 1.44 11.30
N LEU A 45 -12.07 1.05 11.16
CA LEU A 45 -11.55 -0.21 11.71
C LEU A 45 -11.75 -0.36 13.22
N ASP A 46 -11.77 0.75 13.99
CA ASP A 46 -12.01 0.69 15.44
C ASP A 46 -13.44 0.27 15.79
N ASP A 47 -14.39 0.57 14.91
CA ASP A 47 -15.84 0.29 15.08
C ASP A 47 -16.35 -0.70 14.02
N GLU A 48 -15.47 -1.16 13.10
CA GLU A 48 -15.87 -2.00 11.97
C GLU A 48 -16.29 -3.39 12.45
N THR A 49 -17.31 -3.90 11.81
CA THR A 49 -17.82 -5.24 12.07
C THR A 49 -17.45 -6.20 10.95
N ALA A 50 -17.41 -7.49 11.27
CA ALA A 50 -17.27 -8.52 10.25
C ALA A 50 -18.39 -8.44 9.19
N GLU A 51 -19.54 -7.83 9.50
CA GLU A 51 -20.64 -7.63 8.55
C GLU A 51 -20.27 -6.59 7.49
N GLY A 52 -19.76 -5.40 7.88
CA GLY A 52 -19.36 -4.36 6.92
C GLY A 52 -18.32 -4.87 5.91
N PHE A 53 -17.35 -5.68 6.36
CA PHE A 53 -16.40 -6.31 5.44
C PHE A 53 -17.07 -7.34 4.50
N ARG A 54 -18.09 -8.10 4.96
CA ARG A 54 -18.84 -9.01 4.10
C ARG A 54 -19.68 -8.29 3.05
N GLU A 55 -20.34 -7.20 3.44
CA GLU A 55 -21.09 -6.34 2.49
C GLU A 55 -20.17 -5.76 1.41
N ALA A 56 -19.02 -5.22 1.80
CA ALA A 56 -18.02 -4.73 0.85
C ALA A 56 -17.50 -5.85 -0.06
N ARG A 57 -17.24 -7.04 0.49
CA ARG A 57 -16.82 -8.22 -0.29
C ARG A 57 -17.88 -8.60 -1.32
N GLN A 58 -19.16 -8.63 -0.94
CA GLN A 58 -20.25 -8.94 -1.85
C GLN A 58 -20.29 -7.95 -3.03
N LEU A 59 -20.18 -6.63 -2.78
CA LEU A 59 -20.14 -5.62 -3.83
C LEU A 59 -18.98 -5.84 -4.80
N LEU A 60 -17.80 -6.17 -4.30
CA LEU A 60 -16.62 -6.45 -5.10
C LEU A 60 -16.80 -7.73 -5.94
N ASP A 61 -17.37 -8.79 -5.38
CA ASP A 61 -17.66 -10.05 -6.09
C ASP A 61 -18.67 -9.86 -7.21
N GLU A 62 -19.75 -9.12 -6.98
CA GLU A 62 -20.75 -8.76 -7.99
C GLU A 62 -20.17 -7.90 -9.13
N ALA A 63 -19.12 -7.14 -8.80
CA ALA A 63 -18.38 -6.37 -9.80
C ALA A 63 -17.31 -7.19 -10.54
N GLY A 64 -16.94 -8.38 -10.05
CA GLY A 64 -15.84 -9.19 -10.57
C GLY A 64 -14.47 -8.64 -10.24
N LEU A 65 -14.34 -7.89 -9.13
CA LEU A 65 -13.11 -7.27 -8.65
C LEU A 65 -12.47 -8.11 -7.54
N ARG A 66 -11.21 -8.50 -7.73
CA ARG A 66 -10.42 -9.13 -6.66
C ARG A 66 -9.68 -8.05 -5.86
N VAL A 67 -9.43 -8.32 -4.58
CA VAL A 67 -8.66 -7.43 -3.72
C VAL A 67 -7.23 -7.96 -3.63
N GLU A 68 -6.27 -7.17 -4.08
CA GLU A 68 -4.84 -7.53 -4.03
C GLU A 68 -4.23 -7.23 -2.67
N ALA A 69 -4.53 -6.05 -2.12
CA ALA A 69 -4.03 -5.63 -0.82
C ALA A 69 -5.09 -4.86 -0.03
N PHE A 70 -4.95 -4.92 1.29
CA PHE A 70 -5.65 -4.06 2.23
C PHE A 70 -4.64 -3.13 2.90
N THR A 71 -4.85 -1.82 2.75
CA THR A 71 -3.98 -0.77 3.27
C THR A 71 -4.71 -0.02 4.38
N PRO A 72 -4.54 -0.40 5.66
CA PRO A 72 -5.17 0.32 6.77
C PRO A 72 -4.59 1.74 6.87
N GLU A 73 -5.39 2.68 7.35
CA GLU A 73 -4.88 4.02 7.66
C GLU A 73 -3.77 3.92 8.71
N SER A 74 -2.56 4.28 8.34
CA SER A 74 -1.37 4.06 9.18
C SER A 74 -0.52 5.31 9.41
N VAL A 75 -0.83 6.40 8.72
CA VAL A 75 -0.04 7.63 8.73
C VAL A 75 -0.36 8.51 9.93
N THR A 76 -1.56 8.37 10.50
CA THR A 76 -1.93 9.13 11.68
C THR A 76 -1.23 8.61 12.94
N CYS A 77 -0.83 9.49 13.85
CA CYS A 77 -0.17 9.13 15.10
C CYS A 77 -0.99 8.22 16.03
N LEU A 78 -2.28 8.04 15.78
CA LEU A 78 -3.18 7.21 16.60
C LEU A 78 -2.79 5.73 16.59
N TYR A 79 -2.21 5.24 15.50
CA TYR A 79 -1.89 3.81 15.30
C TYR A 79 -0.39 3.52 15.33
N GLY A 80 0.37 4.31 16.09
CA GLY A 80 1.82 4.22 16.18
C GLY A 80 2.30 2.92 16.82
N LEU A 81 2.76 1.97 16.03
CA LEU A 81 3.35 0.69 16.50
C LEU A 81 4.62 0.91 17.35
N CYS A 82 5.29 2.04 17.16
CA CYS A 82 6.56 2.38 17.81
C CYS A 82 6.42 3.42 18.92
N ALA A 83 5.20 3.83 19.25
CA ALA A 83 4.93 4.84 20.27
C ALA A 83 5.58 4.49 21.62
N TRP A 84 6.01 5.51 22.37
CA TRP A 84 6.56 5.33 23.72
C TRP A 84 5.50 4.92 24.74
N ASN A 85 4.24 5.27 24.48
CA ASN A 85 3.10 4.95 25.35
C ASN A 85 2.60 3.52 25.09
N ASP A 86 2.53 2.70 26.12
CA ASP A 86 2.13 1.29 26.02
C ASP A 86 0.68 1.11 25.57
N GLU A 87 -0.21 2.00 26.01
CA GLU A 87 -1.63 1.94 25.64
C GLU A 87 -1.84 2.27 24.14
N VAL A 88 -1.09 3.25 23.63
CA VAL A 88 -1.10 3.57 22.19
C VAL A 88 -0.64 2.37 21.37
N ARG A 89 0.46 1.72 21.78
CA ARG A 89 0.96 0.51 21.09
C ARG A 89 -0.05 -0.65 21.15
N ARG A 90 -0.71 -0.83 22.30
CA ARG A 90 -1.73 -1.88 22.45
C ARG A 90 -2.91 -1.62 21.48
N LYS A 91 -3.41 -0.38 21.42
CA LYS A 91 -4.47 0.02 20.47
C LYS A 91 -4.02 -0.18 19.03
N ALA A 92 -2.80 0.25 18.69
CA ALA A 92 -2.24 0.07 17.35
C ALA A 92 -2.21 -1.41 16.94
N ARG A 93 -1.73 -2.31 17.82
CA ARG A 93 -1.72 -3.76 17.52
C ARG A 93 -3.13 -4.31 17.30
N ASN A 94 -4.11 -3.91 18.12
CA ASN A 94 -5.49 -4.34 17.93
C ASN A 94 -6.06 -3.84 16.59
N TYR A 95 -5.80 -2.59 16.25
CA TYR A 95 -6.19 -2.00 14.98
C TYR A 95 -5.63 -2.78 13.78
N TYR A 96 -4.34 -3.13 13.79
CA TYR A 96 -3.74 -3.93 12.72
C TYR A 96 -4.23 -5.37 12.70
N ARG A 97 -4.61 -5.96 13.84
CA ARG A 97 -5.27 -7.28 13.85
C ARG A 97 -6.64 -7.21 13.19
N LEU A 98 -7.43 -6.18 13.44
CA LEU A 98 -8.70 -5.95 12.73
C LEU A 98 -8.48 -5.75 11.23
N ALA A 99 -7.43 -5.01 10.85
CA ALA A 99 -7.04 -4.87 9.45
C ALA A 99 -6.70 -6.22 8.79
N ILE A 100 -5.97 -7.09 9.46
CA ILE A 100 -5.63 -8.44 8.98
C ILE A 100 -6.90 -9.30 8.84
N ASP A 101 -7.83 -9.25 9.81
CA ASP A 101 -9.10 -9.97 9.74
C ASP A 101 -9.99 -9.42 8.60
N GLY A 102 -10.03 -8.10 8.42
CA GLY A 102 -10.70 -7.45 7.31
C GLY A 102 -10.13 -7.84 5.95
N ALA A 103 -8.79 -7.82 5.81
CA ALA A 103 -8.10 -8.26 4.61
C ALA A 103 -8.50 -9.70 4.23
N LYS A 104 -8.46 -10.63 5.19
CA LYS A 104 -8.90 -12.01 4.97
C LYS A 104 -10.35 -12.09 4.51
N THR A 105 -11.25 -11.32 5.12
CA THR A 105 -12.67 -11.31 4.76
C THR A 105 -12.88 -10.76 3.35
N LEU A 106 -12.14 -9.73 2.96
CA LEU A 106 -12.15 -9.15 1.62
C LEU A 106 -11.43 -10.00 0.57
N GLY A 107 -10.75 -11.08 0.99
CA GLY A 107 -9.99 -11.96 0.10
C GLY A 107 -8.62 -11.41 -0.29
N ALA A 108 -8.12 -10.38 0.39
CA ALA A 108 -6.76 -9.89 0.22
C ALA A 108 -5.76 -10.79 0.95
N SER A 109 -4.65 -11.10 0.30
CA SER A 109 -3.55 -11.86 0.88
C SER A 109 -2.40 -10.98 1.40
N ILE A 110 -2.49 -9.66 1.21
CA ILE A 110 -1.47 -8.69 1.58
C ILE A 110 -2.11 -7.59 2.43
N VAL A 111 -1.46 -7.22 3.52
CA VAL A 111 -1.72 -6.00 4.30
C VAL A 111 -0.48 -5.14 4.25
N THR A 112 -0.59 -3.91 3.75
CA THR A 112 0.50 -2.94 3.80
C THR A 112 0.50 -2.23 5.15
N LEU A 113 1.65 -1.83 5.64
CA LEU A 113 1.75 -1.08 6.88
C LEU A 113 3.05 -0.30 7.02
N HIS A 114 2.99 0.73 7.87
CA HIS A 114 4.12 1.56 8.25
C HIS A 114 4.44 1.43 9.74
N CYS A 115 5.72 1.53 10.08
CA CYS A 115 6.16 1.63 11.46
C CYS A 115 6.27 3.11 11.86
N THR A 116 5.30 3.61 12.61
CA THR A 116 5.19 5.03 12.99
C THR A 116 5.17 5.23 14.51
N GLY A 117 5.28 6.47 14.98
CA GLY A 117 5.06 6.88 16.37
C GLY A 117 6.28 6.81 17.29
N GLY A 118 7.50 6.73 16.75
CA GLY A 118 8.73 6.86 17.56
C GLY A 118 8.89 8.27 18.12
N ALA A 119 9.36 8.41 19.36
CA ALA A 119 9.67 9.71 19.95
C ALA A 119 11.02 10.23 19.46
N LEU A 120 11.12 11.55 19.22
CA LEU A 120 12.36 12.18 18.76
C LEU A 120 13.36 12.42 19.88
N ASP A 121 12.90 12.45 21.12
CA ASP A 121 13.68 12.67 22.34
C ASP A 121 14.14 11.39 23.05
N GLU A 122 13.91 10.24 22.42
CA GLU A 122 14.42 8.94 22.91
C GLU A 122 15.47 8.34 21.95
N PRO A 123 16.35 7.44 22.45
CA PRO A 123 17.24 6.70 21.56
C PRO A 123 16.46 5.96 20.45
N PRO A 124 16.80 6.13 19.15
CA PRO A 124 16.08 5.52 18.02
C PRO A 124 15.96 3.99 18.14
N GLN A 125 16.90 3.34 18.80
CA GLN A 125 16.88 1.89 19.06
C GLN A 125 15.64 1.45 19.83
N ARG A 126 15.09 2.28 20.72
CA ARG A 126 13.88 1.93 21.47
C ARG A 126 12.67 1.80 20.54
N ALA A 127 12.45 2.78 19.68
CA ALA A 127 11.39 2.74 18.67
C ALA A 127 11.59 1.56 17.69
N PHE A 128 12.84 1.31 17.26
CA PHE A 128 13.19 0.17 16.42
C PHE A 128 12.80 -1.18 17.05
N TYR A 129 13.15 -1.43 18.31
CA TYR A 129 12.80 -2.70 18.96
C TYR A 129 11.29 -2.83 19.27
N ARG A 130 10.59 -1.71 19.42
CA ARG A 130 9.10 -1.73 19.48
C ARG A 130 8.51 -2.14 18.13
N ALA A 131 9.06 -1.65 17.00
CA ALA A 131 8.69 -2.10 15.67
C ALA A 131 8.92 -3.60 15.49
N VAL A 132 10.12 -4.10 15.84
CA VAL A 132 10.44 -5.54 15.77
C VAL A 132 9.43 -6.36 16.58
N SER A 133 9.15 -5.95 17.82
CA SER A 133 8.19 -6.64 18.70
C SER A 133 6.78 -6.64 18.11
N ALA A 134 6.34 -5.51 17.56
CA ALA A 134 5.01 -5.39 16.96
C ALA A 134 4.89 -6.24 15.70
N LEU A 135 5.89 -6.21 14.82
CA LEU A 135 5.88 -6.98 13.58
C LEU A 135 5.97 -8.49 13.82
N ARG A 136 6.67 -8.93 14.84
CA ARG A 136 6.67 -10.36 15.23
C ARG A 136 5.31 -10.82 15.73
N ASP A 137 4.65 -10.04 16.56
CA ASP A 137 3.30 -10.32 17.05
C ASP A 137 2.28 -10.32 15.91
N LEU A 138 2.25 -9.26 15.10
CA LEU A 138 1.34 -9.14 13.97
C LEU A 138 1.66 -10.15 12.85
N GLY A 139 2.93 -10.44 12.60
CA GLY A 139 3.36 -11.43 11.63
C GLY A 139 2.90 -12.84 12.00
N GLY A 140 2.98 -13.25 13.27
CA GLY A 140 2.41 -14.50 13.77
C GLY A 140 0.90 -14.54 13.55
N TYR A 141 0.19 -13.48 13.94
CA TYR A 141 -1.26 -13.36 13.76
C TYR A 141 -1.70 -13.43 12.29
N ALA A 142 -0.94 -12.77 11.39
CA ALA A 142 -1.18 -12.77 9.96
C ALA A 142 -0.90 -14.13 9.32
N ALA A 143 0.15 -14.84 9.76
CA ALA A 143 0.49 -16.18 9.26
C ALA A 143 -0.65 -17.18 9.46
N GLU A 144 -1.29 -17.18 10.63
CA GLU A 144 -2.46 -18.02 10.93
C GLU A 144 -3.66 -17.76 9.98
N ARG A 145 -3.67 -16.61 9.33
CA ARG A 145 -4.74 -16.17 8.42
C ARG A 145 -4.36 -16.25 6.94
N GLY A 146 -3.14 -16.69 6.65
CA GLY A 146 -2.59 -16.73 5.30
C GLY A 146 -2.32 -15.35 4.70
N VAL A 147 -2.06 -14.34 5.57
CA VAL A 147 -1.80 -12.95 5.17
C VAL A 147 -0.32 -12.63 5.27
N THR A 148 0.21 -11.94 4.27
CA THR A 148 1.54 -11.37 4.24
C THR A 148 1.48 -9.90 4.67
N LEU A 149 2.37 -9.48 5.54
CA LEU A 149 2.57 -8.08 5.89
C LEU A 149 3.63 -7.47 4.96
N ALA A 150 3.26 -6.45 4.20
CA ALA A 150 4.16 -5.67 3.36
C ALA A 150 4.52 -4.38 4.11
N VAL A 151 5.72 -4.31 4.68
CA VAL A 151 6.19 -3.16 5.47
C VAL A 151 6.83 -2.15 4.53
N GLU A 152 6.37 -0.91 4.57
CA GLU A 152 6.85 0.19 3.74
C GLU A 152 7.72 1.17 4.52
N THR A 153 8.58 1.89 3.79
CA THR A 153 9.29 3.04 4.34
C THR A 153 8.35 4.24 4.49
N ASN A 154 8.66 5.13 5.42
CA ASN A 154 7.88 6.35 5.66
C ASN A 154 8.44 7.54 4.88
N CYS A 155 7.57 8.37 4.31
CA CYS A 155 7.94 9.75 3.98
C CYS A 155 8.27 10.52 5.27
N PRO A 156 9.06 11.61 5.19
CA PRO A 156 9.46 12.39 6.37
C PRO A 156 8.30 12.90 7.22
N GLU A 157 7.16 13.21 6.60
CA GLU A 157 5.94 13.68 7.24
C GLU A 157 5.08 12.53 7.82
N GLU A 158 5.29 11.31 7.36
CA GLU A 158 4.52 10.14 7.78
C GLU A 158 5.12 9.44 9.01
N GLY A 159 6.45 9.46 9.12
CA GLY A 159 7.12 8.79 10.23
C GLY A 159 8.58 9.14 10.38
N ASN A 160 9.11 8.89 11.58
CA ASN A 160 10.47 9.25 11.97
C ASN A 160 11.42 8.05 12.12
N ILE A 161 10.94 6.85 11.82
CA ILE A 161 11.74 5.61 11.79
C ILE A 161 11.43 4.82 10.51
N VAL A 162 12.37 4.01 10.06
CA VAL A 162 12.23 3.19 8.85
C VAL A 162 11.87 4.06 7.63
N ARG A 163 12.78 4.94 7.26
CA ARG A 163 12.61 5.92 6.19
C ARG A 163 13.41 5.59 4.93
N THR A 164 14.30 4.62 5.04
CA THR A 164 15.24 4.25 3.97
C THR A 164 15.30 2.74 3.78
N LEU A 165 15.71 2.32 2.59
CA LEU A 165 15.95 0.92 2.24
C LEU A 165 16.88 0.20 3.25
N PRO A 166 18.04 0.75 3.67
CA PRO A 166 18.88 0.09 4.67
C PRO A 166 18.20 -0.08 6.02
N GLU A 167 17.37 0.89 6.44
CA GLU A 167 16.62 0.80 7.70
C GLU A 167 15.54 -0.27 7.65
N LEU A 168 14.79 -0.34 6.53
CA LEU A 168 13.80 -1.39 6.32
C LEU A 168 14.45 -2.77 6.23
N LYS A 169 15.57 -2.88 5.52
CA LYS A 169 16.34 -4.13 5.45
C LYS A 169 16.74 -4.62 6.84
N ARG A 170 17.33 -3.74 7.65
CA ARG A 170 17.71 -4.05 9.03
C ARG A 170 16.50 -4.50 9.85
N LEU A 171 15.34 -3.83 9.70
CA LEU A 171 14.12 -4.18 10.41
C LEU A 171 13.65 -5.58 10.03
N LEU A 172 13.49 -5.86 8.74
CA LEU A 172 13.01 -7.16 8.25
C LEU A 172 13.97 -8.30 8.57
N ASP A 173 15.28 -8.08 8.50
CA ASP A 173 16.29 -9.07 8.90
C ASP A 173 16.24 -9.34 10.42
N THR A 174 15.90 -8.34 11.23
CA THR A 174 15.75 -8.51 12.68
C THR A 174 14.43 -9.20 13.06
N VAL A 175 13.35 -8.90 12.34
CA VAL A 175 12.03 -9.54 12.52
C VAL A 175 12.10 -11.02 12.20
N ASP A 176 12.76 -11.38 11.10
CA ASP A 176 13.03 -12.74 10.63
C ASP A 176 11.78 -13.65 10.56
N LEU A 177 10.74 -13.17 9.87
CA LEU A 177 9.52 -13.93 9.60
C LEU A 177 9.25 -13.97 8.08
N PRO A 178 8.92 -15.14 7.50
CA PRO A 178 8.80 -15.31 6.06
C PRO A 178 7.60 -14.57 5.46
N ASN A 179 6.57 -14.28 6.24
CA ASN A 179 5.38 -13.54 5.85
C ASN A 179 5.41 -12.06 6.25
N VAL A 180 6.54 -11.55 6.76
CA VAL A 180 6.79 -10.10 6.94
C VAL A 180 7.82 -9.69 5.91
N LYS A 181 7.36 -9.01 4.88
CA LYS A 181 8.10 -8.68 3.67
C LYS A 181 8.18 -7.18 3.44
N ALA A 182 8.96 -6.77 2.44
CA ALA A 182 9.01 -5.38 2.00
C ALA A 182 7.80 -5.03 1.11
N GLY A 183 7.22 -3.85 1.36
CA GLY A 183 6.43 -3.11 0.40
C GLY A 183 7.31 -2.02 -0.21
N PHE A 184 7.42 -1.96 -1.52
CA PHE A 184 8.08 -0.86 -2.21
C PHE A 184 7.05 0.23 -2.50
N ASP A 185 7.26 1.45 -2.05
CA ASP A 185 6.49 2.61 -2.46
C ASP A 185 7.41 3.62 -3.16
N LEU A 186 7.07 3.94 -4.41
CA LEU A 186 7.85 4.83 -5.25
C LEU A 186 7.99 6.24 -4.63
N CYS A 187 7.00 6.71 -3.89
CA CYS A 187 7.02 8.04 -3.29
C CYS A 187 8.12 8.18 -2.23
N PRO A 188 8.15 7.43 -1.11
CA PRO A 188 9.22 7.53 -0.12
C PRO A 188 10.59 7.12 -0.69
N ALA A 189 10.67 6.13 -1.58
CA ALA A 189 11.92 5.75 -2.22
C ALA A 189 12.52 6.90 -3.05
N SER A 190 11.69 7.57 -3.88
CA SER A 190 12.13 8.74 -4.66
C SER A 190 12.56 9.92 -3.76
N MET A 191 11.87 10.14 -2.65
CA MET A 191 12.25 11.17 -1.68
C MET A 191 13.57 10.85 -0.97
N ALA A 192 13.86 9.57 -0.75
CA ALA A 192 15.14 9.11 -0.19
C ALA A 192 16.28 9.07 -1.23
N GLY A 193 15.97 9.29 -2.52
CA GLY A 193 16.93 9.17 -3.62
C GLY A 193 17.31 7.72 -3.95
N GLU A 194 16.45 6.79 -3.62
CA GLU A 194 16.63 5.35 -3.84
C GLU A 194 15.96 4.92 -5.15
N THR A 195 16.54 3.92 -5.83
CA THR A 195 16.04 3.41 -7.10
C THR A 195 15.28 2.10 -6.94
N MET A 196 14.41 1.78 -7.90
CA MET A 196 13.74 0.47 -7.94
C MET A 196 14.77 -0.66 -8.03
N GLU A 197 15.82 -0.48 -8.85
CA GLU A 197 16.88 -1.49 -9.02
C GLU A 197 17.53 -1.84 -7.68
N GLU A 198 17.93 -0.85 -6.87
CA GLU A 198 18.51 -1.07 -5.54
C GLU A 198 17.55 -1.84 -4.61
N TRP A 199 16.27 -1.51 -4.64
CA TRP A 199 15.25 -2.19 -3.87
C TRP A 199 15.08 -3.64 -4.29
N PHE A 200 14.94 -3.90 -5.59
CA PHE A 200 14.75 -5.25 -6.11
C PHE A 200 16.01 -6.11 -5.95
N GLN A 201 17.21 -5.55 -6.10
CA GLN A 201 18.45 -6.26 -5.81
C GLN A 201 18.58 -6.62 -4.31
N THR A 202 18.13 -5.74 -3.43
CA THR A 202 18.23 -5.93 -1.97
C THR A 202 17.20 -6.94 -1.43
N PHE A 203 15.95 -6.84 -1.86
CA PHE A 203 14.85 -7.63 -1.29
C PHE A 203 14.43 -8.83 -2.13
N ARG A 204 14.60 -8.76 -3.48
CA ARG A 204 14.23 -9.84 -4.41
C ARG A 204 12.80 -10.37 -4.14
N GLU A 205 12.67 -11.68 -3.92
CA GLU A 205 11.40 -12.36 -3.59
C GLU A 205 10.77 -11.93 -2.26
N ARG A 206 11.47 -11.11 -1.47
CA ARG A 206 10.93 -10.50 -0.26
C ARG A 206 10.13 -9.22 -0.54
N ILE A 207 10.03 -8.72 -1.77
CA ILE A 207 9.05 -7.68 -2.12
C ILE A 207 7.69 -8.36 -2.28
N ALA A 208 6.69 -7.91 -1.50
CA ALA A 208 5.34 -8.45 -1.54
C ALA A 208 4.37 -7.57 -2.32
N TYR A 209 4.58 -6.26 -2.29
CA TYR A 209 3.69 -5.28 -2.90
C TYR A 209 4.46 -4.08 -3.41
N VAL A 210 3.94 -3.43 -4.44
CA VAL A 210 4.53 -2.24 -5.06
C VAL A 210 3.46 -1.16 -5.17
N HIS A 211 3.62 -0.06 -4.42
CA HIS A 211 2.89 1.17 -4.68
C HIS A 211 3.58 1.95 -5.80
N PHE A 212 2.83 2.19 -6.88
CA PHE A 212 3.38 2.68 -8.14
C PHE A 212 2.57 3.87 -8.67
N SER A 213 2.60 4.98 -7.92
CA SER A 213 1.95 6.24 -8.30
C SER A 213 2.98 7.26 -8.76
N ASP A 214 2.59 8.19 -9.61
CA ASP A 214 3.45 9.31 -10.02
C ASP A 214 3.73 10.28 -8.85
N GLY A 215 4.75 11.12 -8.96
CA GLY A 215 5.15 12.07 -7.92
C GLY A 215 6.07 13.21 -8.42
N LYS A 216 6.42 14.19 -7.50
CA LYS A 216 7.29 15.37 -7.80
C LYS A 216 8.31 15.74 -6.71
N PRO A 217 9.23 14.90 -6.27
CA PRO A 217 9.17 13.46 -6.10
C PRO A 217 8.10 13.07 -5.10
N ALA A 218 7.72 13.98 -4.17
CA ALA A 218 6.68 13.75 -3.16
C ALA A 218 5.27 13.67 -3.77
N GLY A 219 4.39 13.03 -3.03
CA GLY A 219 2.99 12.86 -3.39
C GLY A 219 2.74 11.57 -4.17
N ARG A 220 1.49 11.16 -4.15
CA ARG A 220 0.99 10.00 -4.92
C ARG A 220 -0.05 10.53 -5.89
N MET A 221 0.33 10.64 -7.15
CA MET A 221 -0.41 11.32 -8.20
C MET A 221 -0.85 10.36 -9.29
N VAL A 222 -1.85 10.77 -10.05
CA VAL A 222 -2.21 10.19 -11.35
C VAL A 222 -0.98 10.25 -12.27
N TRP A 223 -0.71 9.19 -13.02
CA TRP A 223 0.38 9.16 -13.97
C TRP A 223 0.24 10.24 -15.04
N GLY A 224 1.32 11.00 -15.25
CA GLY A 224 1.37 12.19 -16.10
C GLY A 224 1.11 13.50 -15.35
N HIS A 225 0.77 13.46 -14.05
CA HIS A 225 0.65 14.67 -13.22
C HIS A 225 1.89 14.95 -12.36
N GLY A 226 2.79 13.98 -12.30
CA GLY A 226 4.09 14.07 -11.65
C GLY A 226 5.24 14.33 -12.64
N ASN A 227 6.42 13.80 -12.30
CA ASN A 227 7.65 13.94 -13.08
C ASN A 227 8.28 12.58 -13.42
N HIS A 228 7.70 11.46 -12.98
CA HIS A 228 8.26 10.16 -13.29
C HIS A 228 7.93 9.74 -14.72
N PRO A 229 8.91 9.18 -15.47
CA PRO A 229 8.71 8.70 -16.83
C PRO A 229 8.04 7.32 -16.79
N LEU A 230 6.72 7.26 -16.91
CA LEU A 230 5.94 6.02 -16.77
C LEU A 230 6.47 4.88 -17.66
N GLU A 231 6.77 5.18 -18.93
CA GLU A 231 7.22 4.16 -19.89
C GLU A 231 8.55 3.52 -19.44
N ASP A 232 9.54 4.35 -19.05
CA ASP A 232 10.84 3.88 -18.60
C ASP A 232 10.73 3.06 -17.33
N MET A 233 9.89 3.50 -16.39
CA MET A 233 9.67 2.80 -15.12
C MET A 233 8.93 1.46 -15.30
N LEU A 234 7.99 1.38 -16.23
CA LEU A 234 7.35 0.11 -16.59
C LEU A 234 8.32 -0.85 -17.27
N GLN A 235 9.21 -0.33 -18.10
CA GLN A 235 10.28 -1.13 -18.71
C GLN A 235 11.26 -1.64 -17.65
N GLU A 236 11.63 -0.81 -16.68
CA GLU A 236 12.48 -1.19 -15.55
C GLU A 236 11.84 -2.30 -14.73
N LEU A 237 10.57 -2.17 -14.30
CA LEU A 237 9.83 -3.22 -13.60
C LEU A 237 9.77 -4.54 -14.40
N SER A 238 9.62 -4.44 -15.71
CA SER A 238 9.63 -5.61 -16.59
C SER A 238 11.02 -6.29 -16.63
N ASN A 239 12.09 -5.51 -16.66
CA ASN A 239 13.47 -6.01 -16.63
C ASN A 239 13.82 -6.65 -15.28
N LEU A 240 13.23 -6.14 -14.19
CA LEU A 240 13.35 -6.70 -12.83
C LEU A 240 12.47 -7.94 -12.62
N ASP A 241 11.75 -8.39 -13.66
CA ASP A 241 10.85 -9.55 -13.66
C ASP A 241 9.72 -9.48 -12.63
N TRP A 242 9.25 -8.26 -12.33
CA TRP A 242 8.12 -8.09 -11.42
C TRP A 242 6.83 -8.67 -12.00
N ARG A 243 6.18 -9.54 -11.23
CA ARG A 243 4.93 -10.23 -11.61
C ARG A 243 3.78 -9.95 -10.64
N GLY A 244 4.07 -9.30 -9.54
CA GLY A 244 3.08 -8.97 -8.51
C GLY A 244 2.18 -7.80 -8.88
N PRO A 245 1.26 -7.44 -7.96
CA PRO A 245 0.36 -6.31 -8.14
C PRO A 245 1.09 -4.96 -8.08
N LEU A 246 0.46 -3.94 -8.69
CA LEU A 246 0.86 -2.54 -8.67
C LEU A 246 -0.28 -1.72 -8.06
N GLY A 247 -0.12 -1.28 -6.83
CA GLY A 247 -1.06 -0.41 -6.13
C GLY A 247 -0.97 1.03 -6.63
N LEU A 248 -2.12 1.63 -6.92
CA LEU A 248 -2.21 3.03 -7.33
C LEU A 248 -3.03 3.81 -6.32
N VAL A 249 -2.37 4.67 -5.56
CA VAL A 249 -2.97 5.54 -4.54
C VAL A 249 -2.85 6.98 -5.01
N PHE A 250 -3.95 7.74 -4.99
CA PHE A 250 -3.97 9.15 -5.39
C PHE A 250 -4.35 10.03 -4.21
N THR A 251 -3.42 10.87 -3.74
CA THR A 251 -3.58 11.63 -2.48
C THR A 251 -3.77 13.13 -2.68
N LYS A 252 -3.68 13.65 -3.91
CA LYS A 252 -3.87 15.07 -4.18
C LYS A 252 -5.34 15.47 -3.98
N GLU A 253 -5.57 16.56 -3.26
CA GLU A 253 -6.91 17.03 -2.88
C GLU A 253 -7.89 17.16 -4.07
N SER A 254 -7.41 17.62 -5.23
CA SER A 254 -8.25 17.77 -6.43
C SER A 254 -8.90 16.46 -6.89
N TYR A 255 -8.30 15.31 -6.61
CA TYR A 255 -8.87 14.00 -6.99
C TYR A 255 -10.04 13.59 -6.11
N PHE A 256 -10.17 14.14 -4.90
CA PHE A 256 -11.28 13.85 -4.01
C PHE A 256 -12.60 14.45 -4.49
N PHE A 257 -12.54 15.55 -5.27
CA PHE A 257 -13.73 16.19 -5.82
C PHE A 257 -14.19 15.54 -7.13
N ASP A 258 -13.27 15.00 -7.92
CA ASP A 258 -13.59 14.29 -9.16
C ASP A 258 -12.72 13.02 -9.32
N PRO A 259 -12.98 11.98 -8.51
CA PRO A 259 -12.20 10.76 -8.54
C PRO A 259 -12.35 9.96 -9.82
N LYS A 260 -13.50 10.07 -10.52
CA LYS A 260 -13.73 9.36 -11.79
C LYS A 260 -12.83 9.88 -12.90
N THR A 261 -12.66 11.19 -12.99
CA THR A 261 -11.74 11.79 -13.97
C THR A 261 -10.30 11.40 -13.64
N ALA A 262 -9.89 11.41 -12.37
CA ALA A 262 -8.56 10.94 -11.97
C ALA A 262 -8.28 9.50 -12.43
N ASP A 263 -9.22 8.58 -12.21
CA ASP A 263 -9.10 7.19 -12.67
C ASP A 263 -9.04 7.09 -14.21
N GLN A 264 -9.86 7.85 -14.93
CA GLN A 264 -9.88 7.85 -16.40
C GLN A 264 -8.56 8.37 -16.99
N GLU A 265 -7.99 9.43 -16.41
CA GLU A 265 -6.72 9.98 -16.86
C GLU A 265 -5.59 9.00 -16.60
N ASN A 266 -5.56 8.39 -15.42
CA ASN A 266 -4.59 7.34 -15.10
C ASN A 266 -4.70 6.13 -16.04
N PHE A 267 -5.92 5.70 -16.32
CA PHE A 267 -6.18 4.59 -17.22
C PHE A 267 -5.70 4.88 -18.65
N ARG A 268 -5.93 6.09 -19.16
CA ARG A 268 -5.44 6.51 -20.49
C ARG A 268 -3.90 6.56 -20.55
N ALA A 269 -3.25 7.12 -19.54
CA ALA A 269 -1.79 7.15 -19.47
C ALA A 269 -1.22 5.74 -19.53
N TRP A 270 -1.79 4.82 -18.76
CA TRP A 270 -1.39 3.42 -18.73
C TRP A 270 -1.63 2.71 -20.08
N GLN A 271 -2.81 2.87 -20.70
CA GLN A 271 -3.12 2.28 -22.01
C GLN A 271 -2.14 2.74 -23.09
N SER A 272 -1.84 4.04 -23.14
CA SER A 272 -0.91 4.59 -24.13
C SER A 272 0.47 3.92 -24.04
N CYS A 273 1.01 3.74 -22.84
CA CYS A 273 2.30 3.06 -22.64
C CYS A 273 2.24 1.57 -23.04
N MET A 274 1.13 0.89 -22.76
CA MET A 274 0.97 -0.53 -23.08
C MET A 274 0.81 -0.79 -24.58
N GLU A 275 0.22 0.14 -25.33
CA GLU A 275 0.08 0.08 -26.80
C GLU A 275 1.43 0.32 -27.50
N GLN A 276 2.18 1.36 -27.08
CA GLN A 276 3.49 1.67 -27.62
C GLN A 276 4.50 0.53 -27.44
N GLY A 277 4.48 -0.12 -26.28
CA GLY A 277 5.34 -1.28 -26.01
C GLY A 277 5.00 -2.55 -26.82
N ARG A 278 3.84 -2.58 -27.51
CA ARG A 278 3.48 -3.66 -28.46
C ARG A 278 3.94 -3.39 -29.88
N GLU A 279 4.02 -2.12 -30.28
CA GLU A 279 4.47 -1.73 -31.65
C GLU A 279 5.97 -1.78 -31.84
N GLN A 280 6.76 -1.81 -30.75
CA GLN A 280 8.22 -1.89 -30.77
C GLN A 280 8.78 -3.34 -30.78
N LYS A 281 7.91 -4.34 -30.86
CA LYS A 281 8.26 -5.77 -30.92
C LYS A 281 7.83 -6.41 -32.24
#